data_222bc0553b63d2f93aa359903b4266d9
#
_entry.id   222bc0553b63d2f93aa359903b4266d9
#
_cell.length_a   1.000
_cell.length_b   1.000
_cell.length_c   1.000
_cell.angle_alpha   90.00
_cell.angle_beta   90.00
_cell.angle_gamma   90.00
#
_symmetry.space_group_name_H-M   'P 1'
#
loop_
_entity.id
_entity.type
_entity.pdbx_description
1 polymer ?
#
loop_
_entity_poly.entity_id
_entity_poly.type
_entity_poly.pdbx_seq_one_letter_code
_entity_poly.pdbx_strand_id
1 'polypeptide(L)'
;MLDKNIPSTNFFRLPFTLSTRILTENTLNQYSEIRKPKRGYFPIKIRKISFSNELLVIGVILDKEPEEMVYIKVTTSELLISCSVDTHENYLSRYAYFALNQLMYYHTEYDFEDYYWPDFFDQEIGESKYLMIHKSKDNLHVSSKVRYKGLYKPGKQLPIVSANIVELRKAVHSIQEQPPIKTHTVLGFCLADNNNERFRTNHYPFLIPYIGILNKAKTEVRSFTTYVLNEMQLSEIDLSDEQQNLVEICYEMKKIALVVSPEYKEDAHKLSEKRKQNQNNFNQLFELWQKALPLLSGRLYTHYSYTYGMRNVKGKPRRSYMTPCAFNNETPEICFLWKDMGDYYKLELRLMLQGKIHPLQYYFNTAFFAMLSYSPRKYVLLNSVIDSQLVSYFQQSQFQLLVLKKHYDGDFKDFVDQLRIGYRFINK
;
A
#
# COMPACT_ATOMS: atom_id res chain seq x y z
N MET A 1 15.47 -36.40 -2.38
CA MET A 1 15.52 -36.87 -3.78
C MET A 1 14.26 -36.31 -4.41
N LEU A 2 14.36 -35.29 -5.24
CA LEU A 2 13.23 -34.75 -6.01
C LEU A 2 12.99 -35.70 -7.17
N ASP A 3 11.74 -36.22 -7.26
CA ASP A 3 11.35 -37.15 -8.31
C ASP A 3 11.63 -36.55 -9.69
N LYS A 4 12.45 -37.20 -10.48
CA LYS A 4 12.86 -36.83 -11.84
C LYS A 4 11.72 -36.99 -12.88
N ASN A 5 10.50 -37.24 -12.44
CA ASN A 5 9.33 -37.47 -13.32
C ASN A 5 8.38 -36.26 -13.32
N ILE A 6 8.87 -35.05 -13.63
CA ILE A 6 7.97 -33.98 -14.03
C ILE A 6 7.59 -34.27 -15.49
N PRO A 7 6.30 -34.46 -15.81
CA PRO A 7 5.86 -34.62 -17.19
C PRO A 7 6.17 -33.32 -17.96
N SER A 8 7.23 -33.33 -18.75
CA SER A 8 7.86 -32.11 -19.24
C SER A 8 7.21 -31.50 -20.49
N THR A 9 6.10 -32.02 -21.00
CA THR A 9 5.68 -31.61 -22.35
C THR A 9 4.19 -31.31 -22.54
N ASN A 10 3.28 -31.85 -21.75
CA ASN A 10 1.84 -31.67 -21.99
C ASN A 10 1.17 -30.88 -20.87
N PHE A 11 0.90 -29.63 -21.14
CA PHE A 11 0.19 -28.74 -20.21
C PHE A 11 -1.16 -28.31 -20.80
N PHE A 12 -2.22 -28.49 -20.05
CA PHE A 12 -3.49 -27.82 -20.31
C PHE A 12 -3.34 -26.32 -19.98
N ARG A 13 -3.90 -25.46 -20.84
CA ARG A 13 -3.82 -24.00 -20.70
C ARG A 13 -5.14 -23.45 -20.18
N LEU A 14 -5.10 -22.79 -19.03
CA LEU A 14 -6.26 -22.18 -18.40
C LEU A 14 -6.02 -20.66 -18.27
N PRO A 15 -6.69 -19.80 -19.07
CA PRO A 15 -6.45 -18.38 -19.04
C PRO A 15 -6.94 -17.71 -17.75
N PHE A 16 -6.29 -16.63 -17.37
CA PHE A 16 -6.76 -15.76 -16.31
C PHE A 16 -7.81 -14.77 -16.81
N THR A 17 -8.64 -14.31 -15.88
CA THR A 17 -9.60 -13.24 -16.14
C THR A 17 -8.89 -11.89 -16.01
N LEU A 18 -8.86 -11.07 -17.08
CA LEU A 18 -8.44 -9.66 -17.10
C LEU A 18 -7.09 -9.35 -16.40
N SER A 19 -5.96 -9.53 -17.08
CA SER A 19 -4.62 -9.01 -16.68
C SER A 19 -4.20 -9.23 -15.21
N THR A 20 -4.97 -9.98 -14.44
CA THR A 20 -4.73 -10.38 -13.06
C THR A 20 -4.44 -11.87 -13.03
N ARG A 21 -3.66 -12.34 -12.05
CA ARG A 21 -3.40 -13.78 -11.89
C ARG A 21 -4.47 -14.44 -11.01
N ILE A 22 -5.71 -13.98 -11.17
CA ILE A 22 -6.87 -14.49 -10.42
C ILE A 22 -7.63 -15.47 -11.31
N LEU A 23 -7.79 -16.69 -10.81
CA LEU A 23 -8.68 -17.68 -11.39
C LEU A 23 -10.04 -17.57 -10.72
N THR A 24 -11.12 -17.47 -11.53
CA THR A 24 -12.50 -17.47 -11.05
C THR A 24 -13.18 -18.81 -11.30
N GLU A 25 -14.19 -19.13 -10.49
CA GLU A 25 -15.02 -20.34 -10.70
C GLU A 25 -15.70 -20.34 -12.08
N ASN A 26 -16.09 -19.17 -12.57
CA ASN A 26 -16.67 -19.04 -13.92
C ASN A 26 -15.67 -19.43 -15.00
N THR A 27 -14.42 -18.94 -14.93
CA THR A 27 -13.37 -19.33 -15.87
C THR A 27 -13.09 -20.82 -15.81
N LEU A 28 -12.93 -21.39 -14.60
CA LEU A 28 -12.73 -22.83 -14.46
C LEU A 28 -13.86 -23.64 -15.09
N ASN A 29 -15.11 -23.27 -14.88
CA ASN A 29 -16.27 -23.95 -15.43
C ASN A 29 -16.43 -23.76 -16.95
N GLN A 30 -15.96 -22.66 -17.51
CA GLN A 30 -15.99 -22.39 -18.95
C GLN A 30 -14.99 -23.28 -19.72
N TYR A 31 -13.81 -23.51 -19.13
CA TYR A 31 -12.73 -24.27 -19.77
C TYR A 31 -12.65 -25.73 -19.33
N SER A 32 -13.62 -26.20 -18.53
CA SER A 32 -13.67 -27.58 -18.08
C SER A 32 -14.99 -28.24 -18.45
N GLU A 33 -14.91 -29.48 -18.97
CA GLU A 33 -16.08 -30.35 -19.17
C GLU A 33 -16.54 -30.98 -17.87
N ILE A 34 -15.70 -31.01 -16.84
CA ILE A 34 -15.99 -31.59 -15.54
C ILE A 34 -16.93 -30.65 -14.78
N ARG A 35 -17.95 -31.22 -14.14
CA ARG A 35 -18.90 -30.49 -13.30
C ARG A 35 -18.92 -31.09 -11.90
N LYS A 36 -19.12 -30.22 -10.91
CA LYS A 36 -19.40 -30.70 -9.54
C LYS A 36 -20.58 -31.66 -9.54
N PRO A 37 -20.51 -32.78 -8.79
CA PRO A 37 -21.66 -33.65 -8.59
C PRO A 37 -22.84 -32.85 -8.02
N LYS A 38 -24.00 -32.96 -8.60
CA LYS A 38 -25.22 -32.23 -8.16
C LYS A 38 -25.73 -32.68 -6.80
N ARG A 39 -25.38 -33.87 -6.35
CA ARG A 39 -25.83 -34.47 -5.07
C ARG A 39 -24.74 -35.37 -4.49
N GLY A 40 -24.60 -35.32 -3.16
CA GLY A 40 -23.69 -36.17 -2.39
C GLY A 40 -22.41 -35.50 -1.96
N TYR A 41 -21.90 -35.89 -0.80
CA TYR A 41 -20.60 -35.46 -0.31
C TYR A 41 -19.51 -36.24 -1.04
N PHE A 42 -18.63 -35.52 -1.72
CA PHE A 42 -17.47 -36.10 -2.38
C PHE A 42 -16.22 -35.55 -1.67
N PRO A 43 -15.54 -36.35 -0.83
CA PRO A 43 -14.42 -35.89 -0.06
C PRO A 43 -13.21 -35.59 -0.96
N ILE A 44 -12.75 -34.33 -0.94
CA ILE A 44 -11.60 -33.88 -1.66
C ILE A 44 -10.60 -33.38 -0.63
N LYS A 45 -9.39 -33.89 -0.66
CA LYS A 45 -8.28 -33.38 0.16
C LYS A 45 -7.17 -32.90 -0.75
N ILE A 46 -6.71 -31.66 -0.51
CA ILE A 46 -5.56 -31.13 -1.21
C ILE A 46 -4.50 -30.69 -0.20
N ARG A 47 -3.24 -30.81 -0.61
CA ARG A 47 -2.11 -30.21 0.12
C ARG A 47 -1.08 -29.65 -0.85
N LYS A 48 -0.59 -28.47 -0.57
CA LYS A 48 0.53 -27.90 -1.34
C LYS A 48 1.83 -28.55 -0.91
N ILE A 49 2.48 -29.25 -1.82
CA ILE A 49 3.63 -30.10 -1.50
C ILE A 49 4.94 -29.34 -1.63
N SER A 50 5.17 -28.68 -2.75
CA SER A 50 6.42 -27.96 -3.04
C SER A 50 6.20 -26.86 -4.05
N PHE A 51 7.19 -25.96 -4.11
CA PHE A 51 7.32 -24.98 -5.17
C PHE A 51 8.79 -24.91 -5.57
N SER A 52 9.10 -25.32 -6.79
CA SER A 52 10.47 -25.35 -7.33
C SER A 52 10.41 -25.23 -8.85
N ASN A 53 11.44 -24.66 -9.47
CA ASN A 53 11.44 -24.44 -10.92
C ASN A 53 10.16 -23.80 -11.46
N GLU A 54 9.58 -22.83 -10.70
CA GLU A 54 8.30 -22.14 -11.02
C GLU A 54 7.07 -23.06 -11.01
N LEU A 55 7.19 -24.31 -10.58
CA LEU A 55 6.11 -25.27 -10.48
C LEU A 55 5.59 -25.39 -9.05
N LEU A 56 4.31 -25.11 -8.87
CA LEU A 56 3.54 -25.45 -7.68
C LEU A 56 3.05 -26.89 -7.81
N VAL A 57 3.41 -27.73 -6.85
CA VAL A 57 2.97 -29.12 -6.78
C VAL A 57 1.91 -29.26 -5.71
N ILE A 58 0.74 -29.79 -6.09
CA ILE A 58 -0.40 -30.04 -5.20
C ILE A 58 -0.71 -31.53 -5.20
N GLY A 59 -0.66 -32.15 -4.04
CA GLY A 59 -1.18 -33.52 -3.84
C GLY A 59 -2.70 -33.47 -3.68
N VAL A 60 -3.38 -34.33 -4.40
CA VAL A 60 -4.83 -34.39 -4.48
C VAL A 60 -5.32 -35.81 -4.20
N ILE A 61 -6.19 -35.97 -3.23
CA ILE A 61 -6.88 -37.24 -2.92
C ILE A 61 -8.36 -37.03 -3.18
N LEU A 62 -8.92 -37.87 -4.08
CA LEU A 62 -10.33 -37.87 -4.41
C LEU A 62 -10.95 -39.13 -3.79
N ASP A 63 -11.81 -38.93 -2.79
CA ASP A 63 -12.47 -40.01 -2.05
C ASP A 63 -11.50 -41.07 -1.48
N LYS A 64 -11.50 -42.26 -2.02
CA LYS A 64 -10.63 -43.38 -1.62
C LYS A 64 -9.51 -43.63 -2.66
N GLU A 65 -9.38 -42.76 -3.66
CA GLU A 65 -8.37 -42.92 -4.70
C GLU A 65 -6.96 -42.60 -4.14
N PRO A 66 -5.89 -43.12 -4.74
CA PRO A 66 -4.51 -42.76 -4.35
C PRO A 66 -4.27 -41.26 -4.55
N GLU A 67 -3.28 -40.74 -3.83
CA GLU A 67 -2.85 -39.35 -3.98
C GLU A 67 -2.15 -39.16 -5.32
N GLU A 68 -2.66 -38.21 -6.12
CA GLU A 68 -2.09 -37.83 -7.39
C GLU A 68 -1.52 -36.42 -7.34
N MET A 69 -0.52 -36.12 -8.17
CA MET A 69 0.17 -34.84 -8.20
C MET A 69 -0.35 -33.97 -9.33
N VAL A 70 -0.73 -32.75 -8.99
CA VAL A 70 -1.08 -31.69 -9.93
C VAL A 70 0.04 -30.68 -9.94
N TYR A 71 0.55 -30.38 -11.12
CA TYR A 71 1.64 -29.45 -11.38
C TYR A 71 1.09 -28.19 -12.02
N ILE A 72 1.32 -27.04 -11.42
CA ILE A 72 0.82 -25.75 -11.90
C ILE A 72 1.98 -24.80 -12.09
N LYS A 73 2.19 -24.32 -13.32
CA LYS A 73 3.06 -23.19 -13.63
C LYS A 73 2.21 -21.96 -13.90
N VAL A 74 2.53 -20.87 -13.20
CA VAL A 74 1.85 -19.58 -13.34
C VAL A 74 2.61 -18.74 -14.33
N THR A 75 1.91 -18.26 -15.37
CA THR A 75 2.47 -17.32 -16.34
C THR A 75 1.84 -15.93 -16.20
N THR A 76 2.14 -15.03 -17.09
CA THR A 76 1.53 -13.67 -17.11
C THR A 76 0.03 -13.69 -17.42
N SER A 77 -0.44 -14.65 -18.22
CA SER A 77 -1.80 -14.66 -18.78
C SER A 77 -2.60 -15.92 -18.50
N GLU A 78 -1.95 -17.00 -18.06
CA GLU A 78 -2.57 -18.31 -17.94
C GLU A 78 -1.90 -19.20 -16.91
N LEU A 79 -2.60 -20.25 -16.48
CA LEU A 79 -2.04 -21.38 -15.76
C LEU A 79 -1.72 -22.50 -16.77
N LEU A 80 -0.51 -23.03 -16.69
CA LEU A 80 -0.11 -24.26 -17.36
C LEU A 80 -0.23 -25.39 -16.34
N ILE A 81 -1.12 -26.36 -16.63
CA ILE A 81 -1.53 -27.39 -15.67
C ILE A 81 -1.25 -28.77 -16.24
N SER A 82 -0.57 -29.60 -15.44
CA SER A 82 -0.32 -31.01 -15.73
C SER A 82 -0.68 -31.85 -14.53
N CYS A 83 -0.76 -33.17 -14.70
CA CYS A 83 -1.09 -34.11 -13.64
C CYS A 83 -0.24 -35.38 -13.78
N SER A 84 0.02 -36.08 -12.67
CA SER A 84 0.71 -37.38 -12.69
C SER A 84 -0.03 -38.46 -13.46
N VAL A 85 -1.35 -38.29 -13.54
CA VAL A 85 -2.26 -39.14 -14.32
C VAL A 85 -3.17 -38.25 -15.15
N ASP A 86 -3.67 -38.77 -16.28
CA ASP A 86 -4.68 -38.10 -17.09
C ASP A 86 -4.26 -36.67 -17.54
N THR A 87 -3.05 -36.56 -18.08
CA THR A 87 -2.50 -35.30 -18.60
C THR A 87 -2.73 -35.17 -20.09
N HIS A 88 -3.40 -34.10 -20.52
CA HIS A 88 -3.67 -33.82 -21.92
C HIS A 88 -3.74 -32.30 -22.18
N GLU A 89 -3.35 -31.85 -23.38
CA GLU A 89 -3.37 -30.44 -23.76
C GLU A 89 -4.80 -29.91 -24.00
N ASN A 90 -5.73 -30.78 -24.42
CA ASN A 90 -7.05 -30.39 -24.85
C ASN A 90 -8.12 -30.49 -23.76
N TYR A 91 -7.84 -31.13 -22.64
CA TYR A 91 -8.78 -31.21 -21.53
C TYR A 91 -8.09 -31.12 -20.17
N LEU A 92 -8.81 -30.54 -19.22
CA LEU A 92 -8.32 -30.42 -17.85
C LEU A 92 -8.52 -31.76 -17.10
N SER A 93 -7.44 -32.29 -16.50
CA SER A 93 -7.49 -33.47 -15.67
C SER A 93 -8.54 -33.33 -14.55
N ARG A 94 -9.22 -34.42 -14.22
CA ARG A 94 -10.18 -34.49 -13.10
C ARG A 94 -9.54 -34.06 -11.76
N TYR A 95 -8.33 -34.50 -11.49
CA TYR A 95 -7.60 -34.12 -10.28
C TYR A 95 -7.29 -32.63 -10.25
N ALA A 96 -6.85 -32.06 -11.37
CA ALA A 96 -6.56 -30.63 -11.50
C ALA A 96 -7.84 -29.80 -11.32
N TYR A 97 -8.95 -30.19 -11.92
CA TYR A 97 -10.24 -29.52 -11.74
C TYR A 97 -10.63 -29.44 -10.25
N PHE A 98 -10.60 -30.60 -9.55
CA PHE A 98 -10.98 -30.62 -8.14
C PHE A 98 -9.97 -29.92 -7.24
N ALA A 99 -8.68 -29.92 -7.57
CA ALA A 99 -7.67 -29.14 -6.86
C ALA A 99 -7.98 -27.64 -6.94
N LEU A 100 -8.18 -27.11 -8.15
CA LEU A 100 -8.51 -25.70 -8.38
C LEU A 100 -9.82 -25.31 -7.72
N ASN A 101 -10.83 -26.16 -7.83
CA ASN A 101 -12.12 -25.94 -7.19
C ASN A 101 -12.01 -25.87 -5.66
N GLN A 102 -11.17 -26.73 -5.06
CA GLN A 102 -10.94 -26.74 -3.62
C GLN A 102 -10.14 -25.53 -3.14
N LEU A 103 -9.23 -25.01 -3.96
CA LEU A 103 -8.53 -23.75 -3.66
C LEU A 103 -9.51 -22.55 -3.59
N MET A 104 -10.59 -22.60 -4.37
CA MET A 104 -11.65 -21.57 -4.41
C MET A 104 -12.84 -21.85 -3.46
N TYR A 105 -12.75 -22.86 -2.56
CA TYR A 105 -13.88 -23.35 -1.77
C TYR A 105 -14.58 -22.28 -0.92
N TYR A 106 -13.83 -21.37 -0.31
CA TYR A 106 -14.36 -20.29 0.53
C TYR A 106 -14.61 -18.99 -0.24
N HIS A 107 -14.05 -18.87 -1.44
CA HIS A 107 -14.13 -17.68 -2.28
C HIS A 107 -14.36 -18.17 -3.72
N THR A 108 -15.13 -17.44 -4.51
CA THR A 108 -15.38 -17.80 -5.92
C THR A 108 -14.17 -17.55 -6.82
N GLU A 109 -13.01 -17.19 -6.22
CA GLU A 109 -11.77 -16.86 -6.89
C GLU A 109 -10.55 -17.29 -6.07
N TYR A 110 -9.41 -17.49 -6.75
CA TYR A 110 -8.12 -17.74 -6.13
C TYR A 110 -7.02 -16.95 -6.83
N ASP A 111 -6.21 -16.23 -6.03
CA ASP A 111 -5.08 -15.44 -6.51
C ASP A 111 -3.80 -16.29 -6.55
N PHE A 112 -3.23 -16.46 -7.73
CA PHE A 112 -1.98 -17.18 -7.97
C PHE A 112 -0.74 -16.29 -7.96
N GLU A 113 -0.84 -15.00 -7.63
CA GLU A 113 0.28 -14.05 -7.63
C GLU A 113 1.45 -14.53 -6.77
N ASP A 114 1.21 -15.21 -5.66
CA ASP A 114 2.25 -15.74 -4.79
C ASP A 114 3.13 -16.82 -5.46
N TYR A 115 2.63 -17.44 -6.54
CA TYR A 115 3.33 -18.50 -7.28
C TYR A 115 3.86 -18.04 -8.64
N TYR A 116 3.72 -16.78 -8.98
CA TYR A 116 4.30 -16.21 -10.20
C TYR A 116 5.71 -15.67 -9.90
N TRP A 117 6.74 -16.38 -10.32
CA TRP A 117 8.15 -16.02 -10.12
C TRP A 117 8.98 -16.41 -11.34
N PRO A 118 8.78 -15.77 -12.50
CA PRO A 118 9.44 -16.12 -13.74
C PRO A 118 10.94 -15.88 -13.63
N ASP A 119 11.72 -16.89 -14.00
CA ASP A 119 13.20 -16.85 -14.03
C ASP A 119 13.89 -16.53 -12.70
N PHE A 120 13.23 -16.74 -11.56
CA PHE A 120 13.87 -16.55 -10.25
C PHE A 120 14.55 -17.80 -9.70
N PHE A 121 14.43 -18.93 -10.40
CA PHE A 121 15.03 -20.20 -10.03
C PHE A 121 16.28 -20.51 -10.85
N ASP A 122 17.22 -21.16 -10.23
CA ASP A 122 18.30 -21.84 -10.93
C ASP A 122 17.73 -23.11 -11.55
N GLN A 123 17.87 -23.25 -12.86
CA GLN A 123 17.26 -24.36 -13.62
C GLN A 123 17.92 -25.73 -13.33
N GLU A 124 19.18 -25.74 -12.90
CA GLU A 124 19.91 -26.99 -12.63
C GLU A 124 19.53 -27.56 -11.27
N ILE A 125 19.46 -26.70 -10.24
CA ILE A 125 19.24 -27.15 -8.86
C ILE A 125 17.78 -26.93 -8.40
N GLY A 126 16.96 -26.19 -9.16
CA GLY A 126 15.57 -25.93 -8.82
C GLY A 126 15.34 -25.03 -7.62
N GLU A 127 16.39 -24.37 -7.13
CA GLU A 127 16.33 -23.47 -5.98
C GLU A 127 16.46 -22.01 -6.38
N SER A 128 16.06 -21.12 -5.49
CA SER A 128 16.20 -19.68 -5.69
C SER A 128 17.02 -19.02 -4.58
N LYS A 129 18.06 -18.28 -4.97
CA LYS A 129 18.80 -17.46 -4.02
C LYS A 129 17.99 -16.26 -3.51
N TYR A 130 16.91 -15.87 -4.21
CA TYR A 130 16.10 -14.68 -3.93
C TYR A 130 14.87 -14.98 -3.09
N LEU A 131 14.32 -16.20 -3.19
CA LEU A 131 13.04 -16.57 -2.63
C LEU A 131 13.20 -17.40 -1.36
N MET A 132 12.22 -17.27 -0.49
CA MET A 132 12.01 -18.10 0.67
C MET A 132 10.66 -18.83 0.49
N ILE A 133 10.72 -20.16 0.57
CA ILE A 133 9.56 -21.02 0.50
C ILE A 133 9.28 -21.53 1.90
N HIS A 134 8.18 -21.03 2.47
CA HIS A 134 7.74 -21.43 3.80
C HIS A 134 6.61 -22.44 3.71
N LYS A 135 6.85 -23.66 4.17
CA LYS A 135 5.88 -24.74 4.17
C LYS A 135 5.31 -24.91 5.57
N SER A 136 4.01 -24.85 5.71
CA SER A 136 3.24 -25.30 6.85
C SER A 136 2.55 -26.65 6.51
N LYS A 137 1.79 -27.22 7.46
CA LYS A 137 1.19 -28.56 7.30
C LYS A 137 0.44 -28.73 5.96
N ASP A 138 -0.41 -27.76 5.62
CA ASP A 138 -1.29 -27.86 4.44
C ASP A 138 -1.17 -26.65 3.50
N ASN A 139 -0.26 -25.71 3.81
CA ASN A 139 -0.08 -24.50 3.02
C ASN A 139 1.38 -24.23 2.70
N LEU A 140 1.60 -23.56 1.60
CA LEU A 140 2.91 -23.18 1.11
C LEU A 140 2.85 -21.71 0.69
N HIS A 141 3.73 -20.90 1.25
CA HIS A 141 3.85 -19.48 0.97
C HIS A 141 5.22 -19.18 0.38
N VAL A 142 5.23 -18.46 -0.74
CA VAL A 142 6.45 -18.06 -1.44
C VAL A 142 6.59 -16.55 -1.34
N SER A 143 7.73 -16.11 -0.86
CA SER A 143 8.03 -14.68 -0.73
C SER A 143 9.49 -14.39 -1.04
N SER A 144 9.82 -13.13 -1.32
CA SER A 144 11.23 -12.73 -1.39
C SER A 144 11.87 -12.82 -0.01
N LYS A 145 13.12 -13.28 0.06
CA LYS A 145 13.90 -13.23 1.31
C LYS A 145 13.99 -11.78 1.80
N VAL A 146 14.06 -11.58 3.10
CA VAL A 146 14.09 -10.24 3.74
C VAL A 146 15.13 -9.31 3.10
N ARG A 147 16.31 -9.86 2.75
CA ARG A 147 17.37 -9.15 2.05
C ARG A 147 16.95 -8.58 0.69
N TYR A 148 15.98 -9.22 0.02
CA TYR A 148 15.49 -8.87 -1.31
C TYR A 148 14.07 -8.31 -1.28
N LYS A 149 13.67 -7.71 -0.19
CA LYS A 149 12.35 -7.06 -0.09
C LYS A 149 12.21 -5.97 -1.13
N GLY A 150 11.06 -5.93 -1.81
CA GLY A 150 10.82 -5.04 -2.94
C GLY A 150 11.31 -5.60 -4.29
N LEU A 151 11.54 -6.91 -4.38
CA LEU A 151 11.91 -7.56 -5.63
C LEU A 151 10.77 -7.45 -6.64
N TYR A 152 11.08 -6.83 -7.79
CA TYR A 152 10.14 -6.66 -8.89
C TYR A 152 9.92 -7.97 -9.62
N LYS A 153 8.67 -8.26 -9.92
CA LYS A 153 8.27 -9.39 -10.78
C LYS A 153 7.86 -8.83 -12.15
N PRO A 154 8.33 -9.38 -13.27
CA PRO A 154 7.87 -8.98 -14.61
C PRO A 154 6.34 -9.05 -14.72
N GLY A 155 5.73 -8.05 -15.38
CA GLY A 155 4.28 -7.95 -15.49
C GLY A 155 3.54 -7.50 -14.22
N LYS A 156 4.25 -7.12 -13.15
CA LYS A 156 3.64 -6.43 -12.02
C LYS A 156 3.45 -4.96 -12.38
N GLN A 157 2.22 -4.47 -12.16
CA GLN A 157 1.90 -3.07 -12.45
C GLN A 157 2.77 -2.12 -11.62
N LEU A 158 3.46 -1.24 -12.31
CA LEU A 158 4.22 -0.13 -11.74
C LEU A 158 3.36 1.14 -11.71
N PRO A 159 3.60 2.08 -10.80
CA PRO A 159 2.82 3.31 -10.74
C PRO A 159 3.07 4.16 -11.98
N ILE A 160 2.02 4.78 -12.48
CA ILE A 160 2.13 5.74 -13.59
C ILE A 160 2.73 7.02 -13.03
N VAL A 161 3.87 7.41 -13.56
CA VAL A 161 4.52 8.67 -13.24
C VAL A 161 4.20 9.63 -14.38
N SER A 162 3.28 10.57 -14.16
CA SER A 162 3.06 11.62 -15.16
C SER A 162 4.21 12.63 -15.05
N ALA A 163 4.80 12.95 -16.21
CA ALA A 163 5.90 13.92 -16.35
C ALA A 163 5.44 15.39 -16.13
N ASN A 164 4.47 15.62 -15.26
CA ASN A 164 4.10 16.97 -14.90
C ASN A 164 5.26 17.55 -14.08
N ILE A 165 5.94 18.55 -14.67
CA ILE A 165 6.90 19.39 -13.96
C ILE A 165 6.14 19.99 -12.77
N VAL A 166 6.36 19.42 -11.59
CA VAL A 166 5.79 19.95 -10.37
C VAL A 166 6.53 21.24 -10.07
N GLU A 167 5.85 22.38 -10.22
CA GLU A 167 6.41 23.62 -9.72
C GLU A 167 6.66 23.45 -8.22
N LEU A 168 7.93 23.47 -7.83
CA LEU A 168 8.33 23.37 -6.44
C LEU A 168 7.70 24.54 -5.67
N ARG A 169 6.94 24.22 -4.62
CA ARG A 169 6.42 25.25 -3.72
C ARG A 169 7.58 26.12 -3.23
N LYS A 170 7.44 27.43 -3.43
CA LYS A 170 8.38 28.37 -2.77
C LYS A 170 8.11 28.32 -1.27
N ALA A 171 9.11 27.96 -0.49
CA ALA A 171 9.03 28.01 0.96
C ALA A 171 8.66 29.44 1.38
N VAL A 172 7.49 29.62 1.97
CA VAL A 172 7.08 30.90 2.52
C VAL A 172 7.71 30.99 3.91
N HIS A 173 8.77 31.76 4.03
CA HIS A 173 9.39 32.08 5.32
C HIS A 173 8.55 33.13 6.04
N SER A 174 7.53 32.69 6.76
CA SER A 174 6.89 33.54 7.77
C SER A 174 7.14 32.94 9.15
N ILE A 175 8.27 33.31 9.75
CA ILE A 175 8.43 33.17 11.19
C ILE A 175 7.69 34.36 11.79
N GLN A 176 6.39 34.19 12.05
CA GLN A 176 5.66 35.15 12.87
C GLN A 176 5.87 34.77 14.32
N GLU A 177 6.39 35.72 15.11
CA GLU A 177 6.39 35.58 16.55
C GLU A 177 4.96 35.40 17.05
N GLN A 178 4.71 34.32 17.74
CA GLN A 178 3.40 34.09 18.33
C GLN A 178 3.16 35.15 19.43
N PRO A 179 2.01 35.82 19.46
CA PRO A 179 1.71 36.76 20.51
C PRO A 179 1.77 36.05 21.88
N PRO A 180 2.21 36.76 22.95
CA PRO A 180 2.33 36.16 24.26
C PRO A 180 0.97 35.64 24.74
N ILE A 181 0.93 34.36 25.13
CA ILE A 181 -0.28 33.69 25.57
C ILE A 181 -0.73 34.26 26.92
N LYS A 182 -1.79 35.03 26.90
CA LYS A 182 -2.34 35.70 28.09
C LYS A 182 -3.07 34.72 29.01
N THR A 183 -3.73 33.72 28.47
CA THR A 183 -4.56 32.75 29.18
C THR A 183 -3.90 31.37 29.30
N HIS A 184 -4.36 30.52 30.22
CA HIS A 184 -3.96 29.11 30.27
C HIS A 184 -4.71 28.23 29.27
N THR A 185 -5.78 28.76 28.66
CA THR A 185 -6.53 28.06 27.61
C THR A 185 -5.91 28.36 26.26
N VAL A 186 -5.76 27.33 25.43
CA VAL A 186 -5.14 27.43 24.12
C VAL A 186 -5.95 26.70 23.07
N LEU A 187 -6.03 27.30 21.87
CA LEU A 187 -6.43 26.61 20.66
C LEU A 187 -5.20 25.89 20.08
N GLY A 188 -5.26 24.58 20.00
CA GLY A 188 -4.26 23.76 19.33
C GLY A 188 -4.85 23.01 18.15
N PHE A 189 -3.99 22.37 17.35
CA PHE A 189 -4.39 21.66 16.15
C PHE A 189 -3.84 20.23 16.19
N CYS A 190 -4.63 19.25 15.77
CA CYS A 190 -4.14 17.90 15.66
C CYS A 190 -4.29 17.35 14.24
N LEU A 191 -3.22 16.72 13.77
CA LEU A 191 -3.21 15.87 12.59
C LEU A 191 -3.90 14.56 12.97
N ALA A 192 -5.09 14.32 12.42
CA ALA A 192 -5.81 13.08 12.61
C ALA A 192 -5.48 12.10 11.51
N ASP A 193 -5.11 10.90 11.90
CA ASP A 193 -4.74 9.83 10.98
C ASP A 193 -5.33 8.49 11.43
N ASN A 194 -5.44 7.57 10.50
CA ASN A 194 -5.95 6.23 10.73
C ASN A 194 -4.87 5.17 10.44
N ASN A 195 -4.40 4.52 11.50
CA ASN A 195 -3.39 3.47 11.39
C ASN A 195 -3.95 2.10 10.99
N ASN A 196 -5.26 1.94 10.94
CA ASN A 196 -5.84 0.66 10.57
C ASN A 196 -5.87 0.53 9.05
N GLU A 197 -5.08 -0.39 8.49
CA GLU A 197 -5.01 -0.63 7.03
C GLU A 197 -6.37 -0.95 6.41
N ARG A 198 -7.30 -1.57 7.16
CA ARG A 198 -8.67 -1.85 6.71
C ARG A 198 -9.52 -0.59 6.52
N PHE A 199 -9.15 0.52 7.19
CA PHE A 199 -9.87 1.78 7.15
C PHE A 199 -9.02 2.93 6.62
N ARG A 200 -7.83 2.65 6.10
CA ARG A 200 -7.05 3.64 5.33
C ARG A 200 -7.81 3.93 4.05
N THR A 201 -8.60 4.95 4.15
CA THR A 201 -9.34 5.51 3.03
C THR A 201 -8.63 6.77 2.58
N ASN A 202 -8.83 7.16 1.34
CA ASN A 202 -8.13 8.26 0.67
C ASN A 202 -8.37 9.66 1.28
N HIS A 203 -9.03 9.77 2.44
CA HIS A 203 -9.41 11.05 3.06
C HIS A 203 -8.64 11.38 4.34
N TYR A 204 -7.74 10.54 4.74
CA TYR A 204 -6.79 10.89 5.78
C TYR A 204 -5.46 11.32 5.13
N PRO A 205 -4.74 12.21 5.76
CA PRO A 205 -4.96 12.87 7.03
C PRO A 205 -5.80 14.15 6.92
N PHE A 206 -6.41 14.58 8.02
CA PHE A 206 -7.09 15.87 8.12
C PHE A 206 -6.74 16.56 9.44
N LEU A 207 -6.95 17.90 9.48
CA LEU A 207 -6.61 18.72 10.61
C LEU A 207 -7.86 18.97 11.46
N ILE A 208 -7.72 18.86 12.80
CA ILE A 208 -8.80 19.10 13.75
C ILE A 208 -8.32 20.09 14.81
N PRO A 209 -9.03 21.22 15.02
CA PRO A 209 -8.73 22.09 16.13
C PRO A 209 -9.23 21.50 17.44
N TYR A 210 -8.55 21.80 18.54
CA TYR A 210 -8.94 21.42 19.89
C TYR A 210 -8.67 22.53 20.89
N ILE A 211 -9.41 22.55 21.98
CA ILE A 211 -9.16 23.40 23.13
C ILE A 211 -8.39 22.60 24.19
N GLY A 212 -7.33 23.19 24.70
CA GLY A 212 -6.49 22.60 25.74
C GLY A 212 -6.13 23.58 26.84
N ILE A 213 -5.67 23.03 27.97
CA ILE A 213 -5.14 23.81 29.10
C ILE A 213 -3.66 23.57 29.20
N LEU A 214 -2.88 24.66 29.21
CA LEU A 214 -1.45 24.61 29.29
C LEU A 214 -0.93 24.24 30.70
N ASN A 215 0.29 23.75 30.75
CA ASN A 215 1.06 23.66 31.99
C ASN A 215 1.42 25.08 32.51
N LYS A 216 1.94 25.19 33.74
CA LYS A 216 2.35 26.47 34.33
C LYS A 216 3.40 27.22 33.53
N ALA A 217 4.30 26.47 32.90
CA ALA A 217 5.38 27.03 32.07
C ALA A 217 4.90 27.43 30.64
N LYS A 218 3.65 27.14 30.28
CA LYS A 218 3.06 27.37 28.95
C LYS A 218 3.83 26.70 27.78
N THR A 219 4.57 25.65 28.06
CA THR A 219 5.36 24.92 27.04
C THR A 219 4.61 23.75 26.43
N GLU A 220 3.63 23.20 27.16
CA GLU A 220 2.91 21.98 26.76
C GLU A 220 1.43 22.03 27.15
N VAL A 221 0.60 21.30 26.40
CA VAL A 221 -0.79 21.08 26.76
C VAL A 221 -0.87 20.03 27.86
N ARG A 222 -1.26 20.46 29.06
CA ARG A 222 -1.43 19.61 30.24
C ARG A 222 -2.67 18.73 30.13
N SER A 223 -3.78 19.31 29.66
CA SER A 223 -5.04 18.59 29.46
C SER A 223 -5.79 19.09 28.25
N PHE A 224 -6.46 18.16 27.57
CA PHE A 224 -7.34 18.47 26.44
C PHE A 224 -8.76 18.62 26.95
N THR A 225 -9.49 19.64 26.47
CA THR A 225 -10.84 19.93 26.92
C THR A 225 -11.86 19.38 25.94
N THR A 226 -11.78 19.77 24.67
CA THR A 226 -12.71 19.33 23.64
C THR A 226 -12.09 19.47 22.25
N TYR A 227 -12.57 18.67 21.29
CA TYR A 227 -12.38 18.97 19.88
C TYR A 227 -13.31 20.13 19.48
N VAL A 228 -12.82 21.02 18.63
CA VAL A 228 -13.61 22.12 18.08
C VAL A 228 -14.19 21.67 16.73
N LEU A 229 -15.48 21.42 16.71
CA LEU A 229 -16.19 20.87 15.57
C LEU A 229 -17.20 21.84 14.96
N ASN A 230 -17.47 22.97 15.63
CA ASN A 230 -18.33 24.05 15.17
C ASN A 230 -17.89 25.38 15.80
N GLU A 231 -18.34 26.48 15.21
CA GLU A 231 -17.97 27.84 15.62
C GLU A 231 -18.45 28.22 17.03
N MET A 232 -19.58 27.66 17.49
CA MET A 232 -20.13 27.95 18.84
C MET A 232 -19.14 27.58 19.96
N GLN A 233 -18.26 26.61 19.72
CA GLN A 233 -17.25 26.17 20.69
C GLN A 233 -16.09 27.14 20.83
N LEU A 234 -15.99 28.14 19.98
CA LEU A 234 -14.94 29.17 19.93
C LEU A 234 -15.40 30.54 20.43
N SER A 235 -16.68 30.71 20.77
CA SER A 235 -17.27 32.02 21.12
C SER A 235 -16.60 32.74 22.30
N GLU A 236 -15.90 31.99 23.18
CA GLU A 236 -15.18 32.54 24.35
C GLU A 236 -13.68 32.66 24.14
N ILE A 237 -13.16 32.35 22.93
CA ILE A 237 -11.74 32.36 22.62
C ILE A 237 -11.45 33.50 21.65
N ASP A 238 -10.59 34.41 22.04
CA ASP A 238 -10.08 35.46 21.17
C ASP A 238 -9.07 34.83 20.17
N LEU A 239 -9.42 34.78 18.90
CA LEU A 239 -8.66 34.17 17.83
C LEU A 239 -7.92 35.27 17.03
N SER A 240 -6.66 34.98 16.69
CA SER A 240 -6.01 35.77 15.63
C SER A 240 -6.61 35.43 14.25
N ASP A 241 -6.49 36.34 13.28
CA ASP A 241 -6.94 36.10 11.89
C ASP A 241 -6.37 34.80 11.30
N GLU A 242 -5.13 34.48 11.61
CA GLU A 242 -4.49 33.24 11.18
C GLU A 242 -5.10 31.99 11.82
N GLN A 243 -5.46 32.08 13.11
CA GLN A 243 -6.12 30.98 13.80
C GLN A 243 -7.52 30.75 13.25
N GLN A 244 -8.24 31.83 12.97
CA GLN A 244 -9.56 31.79 12.36
C GLN A 244 -9.48 31.14 10.97
N ASN A 245 -8.59 31.62 10.11
CA ASN A 245 -8.36 31.02 8.78
C ASN A 245 -8.01 29.51 8.87
N LEU A 246 -7.16 29.14 9.82
CA LEU A 246 -6.80 27.73 10.02
C LEU A 246 -8.00 26.88 10.50
N VAL A 247 -8.88 27.43 11.35
CA VAL A 247 -10.13 26.78 11.77
C VAL A 247 -11.07 26.58 10.58
N GLU A 248 -11.23 27.59 9.72
CA GLU A 248 -12.03 27.48 8.51
C GLU A 248 -11.52 26.36 7.59
N ILE A 249 -10.21 26.30 7.37
CA ILE A 249 -9.58 25.19 6.62
C ILE A 249 -9.90 23.83 7.27
N CYS A 250 -9.86 23.73 8.61
CA CYS A 250 -10.22 22.50 9.31
C CYS A 250 -11.68 22.10 9.06
N TYR A 251 -12.60 23.05 9.00
CA TYR A 251 -14.01 22.77 8.71
C TYR A 251 -14.23 22.31 7.27
N GLU A 252 -13.51 22.86 6.31
CA GLU A 252 -13.54 22.38 4.93
C GLU A 252 -12.98 20.95 4.84
N MET A 253 -11.86 20.65 5.48
CA MET A 253 -11.31 19.29 5.56
C MET A 253 -12.32 18.31 6.18
N LYS A 254 -13.04 18.74 7.24
CA LYS A 254 -14.09 17.93 7.89
C LYS A 254 -15.23 17.61 6.93
N LYS A 255 -15.69 18.56 6.12
CA LYS A 255 -16.75 18.35 5.12
C LYS A 255 -16.33 17.25 4.15
N ILE A 256 -15.12 17.32 3.62
CA ILE A 256 -14.57 16.30 2.72
C ILE A 256 -14.50 14.93 3.44
N ALA A 257 -13.96 14.89 4.65
CA ALA A 257 -13.79 13.65 5.42
C ALA A 257 -15.12 12.93 5.75
N LEU A 258 -16.25 13.66 5.82
CA LEU A 258 -17.57 13.08 6.07
C LEU A 258 -18.20 12.43 4.82
N VAL A 259 -17.84 12.90 3.64
CA VAL A 259 -18.42 12.44 2.36
C VAL A 259 -17.76 11.16 1.87
N VAL A 260 -16.50 10.96 2.21
CA VAL A 260 -15.74 9.80 1.70
C VAL A 260 -16.15 8.52 2.42
N SER A 261 -16.61 7.55 1.66
CA SER A 261 -16.96 6.22 2.16
C SER A 261 -15.97 5.17 1.66
N PRO A 262 -15.67 4.13 2.47
CA PRO A 262 -14.76 3.05 2.08
C PRO A 262 -15.27 2.29 0.85
N GLU A 263 -14.32 1.83 0.03
CA GLU A 263 -14.57 1.02 -1.16
C GLU A 263 -14.84 -0.45 -0.77
N TYR A 264 -16.03 -0.76 -0.25
CA TYR A 264 -16.41 -2.14 0.03
C TYR A 264 -17.37 -2.70 -1.03
N LYS A 265 -17.04 -3.87 -1.58
CA LYS A 265 -17.90 -4.81 -2.34
C LYS A 265 -19.07 -4.14 -3.11
N GLU A 266 -18.77 -3.31 -4.07
CA GLU A 266 -19.77 -2.71 -4.96
C GLU A 266 -19.56 -3.21 -6.40
N ASP A 267 -20.61 -3.09 -7.24
CA ASP A 267 -20.54 -3.37 -8.67
C ASP A 267 -19.42 -2.55 -9.34
N ALA A 268 -18.72 -3.14 -10.29
CA ALA A 268 -17.52 -2.56 -10.92
C ALA A 268 -17.72 -1.13 -11.47
N HIS A 269 -18.93 -0.82 -11.98
CA HIS A 269 -19.25 0.51 -12.50
C HIS A 269 -19.34 1.56 -11.39
N LYS A 270 -20.06 1.26 -10.30
CA LYS A 270 -20.17 2.12 -9.13
C LYS A 270 -18.82 2.32 -8.45
N LEU A 271 -17.98 1.28 -8.47
CA LEU A 271 -16.62 1.36 -7.93
C LEU A 271 -15.75 2.36 -8.72
N SER A 272 -15.87 2.40 -10.04
CA SER A 272 -15.14 3.34 -10.90
C SER A 272 -15.52 4.81 -10.61
N GLU A 273 -16.82 5.12 -10.54
CA GLU A 273 -17.29 6.47 -10.20
C GLU A 273 -16.84 6.89 -8.80
N LYS A 274 -16.93 5.99 -7.84
CA LYS A 274 -16.52 6.23 -6.46
C LYS A 274 -15.00 6.48 -6.34
N ARG A 275 -14.19 5.73 -7.08
CA ARG A 275 -12.74 5.97 -7.15
C ARG A 275 -12.42 7.35 -7.70
N LYS A 276 -13.11 7.77 -8.77
CA LYS A 276 -12.96 9.11 -9.34
C LYS A 276 -13.35 10.21 -8.34
N GLN A 277 -14.47 10.04 -7.62
CA GLN A 277 -14.89 10.96 -6.58
C GLN A 277 -13.91 11.00 -5.40
N ASN A 278 -13.43 9.85 -4.95
CA ASN A 278 -12.44 9.75 -3.89
C ASN A 278 -11.12 10.44 -4.31
N GLN A 279 -10.70 10.31 -5.56
CA GLN A 279 -9.51 10.99 -6.07
C GLN A 279 -9.68 12.52 -6.08
N ASN A 280 -10.86 13.02 -6.47
CA ASN A 280 -11.16 14.46 -6.41
C ASN A 280 -11.11 14.97 -4.96
N ASN A 281 -11.74 14.26 -4.04
CA ASN A 281 -11.72 14.60 -2.61
C ASN A 281 -10.30 14.60 -2.04
N PHE A 282 -9.48 13.64 -2.48
CA PHE A 282 -8.08 13.53 -2.09
C PHE A 282 -7.25 14.73 -2.58
N ASN A 283 -7.46 15.16 -3.82
CA ASN A 283 -6.81 16.35 -4.37
C ASN A 283 -7.24 17.62 -3.62
N GLN A 284 -8.53 17.81 -3.36
CA GLN A 284 -9.05 18.95 -2.61
C GLN A 284 -8.47 18.99 -1.18
N LEU A 285 -8.38 17.83 -0.52
CA LEU A 285 -7.79 17.74 0.81
C LEU A 285 -6.30 18.11 0.80
N PHE A 286 -5.57 17.71 -0.24
CA PHE A 286 -4.17 18.07 -0.42
C PHE A 286 -3.99 19.59 -0.60
N GLU A 287 -4.84 20.25 -1.40
CA GLU A 287 -4.84 21.71 -1.57
C GLU A 287 -5.12 22.44 -0.25
N LEU A 288 -6.05 21.93 0.57
CA LEU A 288 -6.30 22.49 1.90
C LEU A 288 -5.07 22.34 2.82
N TRP A 289 -4.34 21.24 2.74
CA TRP A 289 -3.08 21.08 3.45
C TRP A 289 -2.01 22.05 2.98
N GLN A 290 -1.93 22.34 1.68
CA GLN A 290 -1.02 23.35 1.16
C GLN A 290 -1.29 24.75 1.73
N LYS A 291 -2.59 25.10 1.93
CA LYS A 291 -3.02 26.36 2.56
C LYS A 291 -2.76 26.35 4.07
N ALA A 292 -2.96 25.22 4.74
CA ALA A 292 -2.79 25.11 6.20
C ALA A 292 -1.32 25.12 6.63
N LEU A 293 -0.41 24.56 5.84
CA LEU A 293 0.97 24.33 6.22
C LEU A 293 1.73 25.62 6.64
N PRO A 294 1.68 26.74 5.91
CA PRO A 294 2.32 27.99 6.34
C PRO A 294 1.81 28.50 7.69
N LEU A 295 0.51 28.29 7.97
CA LEU A 295 -0.14 28.70 9.21
C LEU A 295 0.19 27.77 10.40
N LEU A 296 0.59 26.53 10.13
CA LEU A 296 0.95 25.51 11.12
C LEU A 296 2.44 25.51 11.47
N SER A 297 3.29 25.97 10.55
CA SER A 297 4.72 25.96 10.72
C SER A 297 5.13 26.84 11.91
N GLY A 298 5.93 26.27 12.82
CA GLY A 298 6.39 26.96 14.03
C GLY A 298 5.37 27.06 15.16
N ARG A 299 4.14 26.56 15.01
CA ARG A 299 3.15 26.57 16.10
C ARG A 299 3.48 25.53 17.16
N LEU A 300 3.38 25.95 18.44
CA LEU A 300 3.81 25.12 19.57
C LEU A 300 2.83 23.98 19.92
N TYR A 301 1.53 24.18 19.71
CA TYR A 301 0.51 23.25 20.21
C TYR A 301 -0.09 22.42 19.08
N THR A 302 0.78 21.75 18.34
CA THR A 302 0.38 20.80 17.31
C THR A 302 0.60 19.36 17.79
N HIS A 303 -0.38 18.50 17.52
CA HIS A 303 -0.38 17.11 17.94
C HIS A 303 -0.75 16.20 16.79
N TYR A 304 -0.26 14.98 16.84
CA TYR A 304 -0.76 13.87 16.06
C TYR A 304 -1.82 13.14 16.89
N SER A 305 -2.94 12.79 16.30
CA SER A 305 -3.98 12.00 16.93
C SER A 305 -4.36 10.81 16.08
N TYR A 306 -4.42 9.65 16.71
CA TYR A 306 -4.95 8.46 16.10
C TYR A 306 -6.47 8.41 16.22
N THR A 307 -7.17 8.09 15.12
CA THR A 307 -8.63 7.92 15.13
C THR A 307 -9.10 6.85 14.14
N TYR A 308 -10.28 6.29 14.39
CA TYR A 308 -10.92 5.31 13.48
C TYR A 308 -11.83 5.95 12.43
N GLY A 309 -11.85 7.26 12.33
CA GLY A 309 -12.65 8.01 11.39
C GLY A 309 -13.27 9.25 12.02
N MET A 310 -13.70 10.17 11.16
CA MET A 310 -14.27 11.45 11.60
C MET A 310 -15.48 11.29 12.54
N ARG A 311 -16.25 10.22 12.39
CA ARG A 311 -17.40 9.90 13.28
C ARG A 311 -16.97 9.69 14.73
N ASN A 312 -15.72 9.32 14.99
CA ASN A 312 -15.16 9.07 16.31
C ASN A 312 -14.50 10.33 16.90
N VAL A 313 -14.37 11.40 16.13
CA VAL A 313 -13.86 12.68 16.58
C VAL A 313 -14.99 13.44 17.23
N LYS A 314 -15.14 13.30 18.53
CA LYS A 314 -16.17 13.97 19.32
C LYS A 314 -15.74 14.11 20.79
N GLY A 315 -16.23 15.14 21.43
CA GLY A 315 -15.98 15.40 22.84
C GLY A 315 -14.51 15.67 23.16
N LYS A 316 -14.02 15.10 24.25
CA LYS A 316 -12.69 15.34 24.78
C LYS A 316 -11.64 14.44 24.11
N PRO A 317 -10.55 15.01 23.54
CA PRO A 317 -9.43 14.20 23.06
C PRO A 317 -8.82 13.34 24.16
N ARG A 318 -8.55 12.08 23.87
CA ARG A 318 -7.87 11.18 24.80
C ARG A 318 -6.36 11.46 24.81
N ARG A 319 -5.81 11.83 25.97
CA ARG A 319 -4.40 12.20 26.10
C ARG A 319 -3.43 11.11 25.59
N SER A 320 -3.75 9.86 25.77
CA SER A 320 -2.92 8.74 25.29
C SER A 320 -2.80 8.66 23.77
N TYR A 321 -3.71 9.30 23.02
CA TYR A 321 -3.71 9.33 21.55
C TYR A 321 -3.13 10.63 20.98
N MET A 322 -2.88 11.62 21.86
CA MET A 322 -2.36 12.93 21.45
C MET A 322 -0.84 12.97 21.65
N THR A 323 -0.10 12.89 20.58
CA THR A 323 1.36 12.95 20.59
C THR A 323 1.83 14.28 20.01
N PRO A 324 2.70 15.06 20.67
CA PRO A 324 3.24 16.28 20.11
C PRO A 324 3.88 16.03 18.73
N CYS A 325 3.62 16.93 17.80
CA CYS A 325 4.25 16.90 16.48
C CYS A 325 4.56 18.31 15.99
N ALA A 326 5.38 18.41 14.98
CA ALA A 326 5.73 19.67 14.33
C ALA A 326 5.63 19.52 12.82
N PHE A 327 5.25 20.60 12.15
CA PHE A 327 5.22 20.67 10.70
C PHE A 327 6.39 21.53 10.21
N ASN A 328 7.11 20.99 9.22
CA ASN A 328 8.17 21.72 8.54
C ASN A 328 7.59 22.29 7.23
N ASN A 329 7.80 23.59 7.01
CA ASN A 329 7.36 24.31 5.81
C ASN A 329 8.34 24.22 4.65
N GLU A 330 9.44 23.48 4.81
CA GLU A 330 10.38 23.25 3.73
C GLU A 330 9.76 22.42 2.62
N THR A 331 10.25 22.65 1.40
CA THR A 331 9.81 21.88 0.23
C THR A 331 10.71 20.66 0.07
N PRO A 332 10.19 19.44 0.27
CA PRO A 332 10.97 18.23 0.06
C PRO A 332 11.09 17.93 -1.44
N GLU A 333 12.23 17.46 -1.87
CA GLU A 333 12.45 16.91 -3.20
C GLU A 333 12.57 15.38 -3.10
N ILE A 334 11.76 14.66 -3.87
CA ILE A 334 11.95 13.22 -4.01
C ILE A 334 13.17 12.98 -4.90
N CYS A 335 14.05 12.09 -4.45
CA CYS A 335 15.20 11.66 -5.25
C CYS A 335 15.39 10.14 -5.16
N PHE A 336 16.06 9.59 -6.15
CA PHE A 336 16.33 8.17 -6.25
C PHE A 336 17.82 7.88 -6.20
N LEU A 337 18.20 6.90 -5.37
CA LEU A 337 19.52 6.30 -5.41
C LEU A 337 19.47 5.07 -6.30
N TRP A 338 20.27 5.08 -7.35
CA TRP A 338 20.43 3.95 -8.26
C TRP A 338 21.75 3.26 -8.00
N LYS A 339 21.72 1.94 -7.80
CA LYS A 339 22.91 1.13 -7.48
C LYS A 339 22.92 -0.14 -8.31
N ASP A 340 24.07 -0.44 -8.89
CA ASP A 340 24.36 -1.77 -9.47
C ASP A 340 24.89 -2.71 -8.35
N MET A 341 24.18 -3.82 -8.15
CA MET A 341 24.49 -4.80 -7.11
C MET A 341 25.05 -6.12 -7.70
N GLY A 342 25.54 -6.09 -8.94
CA GLY A 342 26.02 -7.26 -9.66
C GLY A 342 24.90 -7.97 -10.43
N ASP A 343 24.08 -8.77 -9.78
CA ASP A 343 23.00 -9.53 -10.43
C ASP A 343 21.70 -8.72 -10.60
N TYR A 344 21.54 -7.66 -9.84
CA TYR A 344 20.34 -6.84 -9.82
C TYR A 344 20.66 -5.37 -9.65
N TYR A 345 19.73 -4.53 -10.07
CA TYR A 345 19.74 -3.11 -9.76
C TYR A 345 18.86 -2.83 -8.54
N LYS A 346 19.28 -1.85 -7.76
CA LYS A 346 18.53 -1.34 -6.60
C LYS A 346 18.16 0.10 -6.80
N LEU A 347 16.86 0.41 -6.75
CA LEU A 347 16.28 1.74 -6.80
C LEU A 347 15.75 2.08 -5.40
N GLU A 348 16.34 3.06 -4.73
CA GLU A 348 15.91 3.51 -3.40
C GLU A 348 15.30 4.91 -3.47
N LEU A 349 14.07 5.06 -2.98
CA LEU A 349 13.43 6.36 -2.84
C LEU A 349 13.94 7.06 -1.57
N ARG A 350 14.31 8.32 -1.71
CA ARG A 350 14.82 9.20 -0.66
C ARG A 350 14.14 10.56 -0.72
N LEU A 351 14.21 11.31 0.37
CA LEU A 351 13.85 12.73 0.39
C LEU A 351 15.10 13.57 0.51
N MET A 352 15.16 14.65 -0.25
CA MET A 352 16.16 15.69 -0.11
C MET A 352 15.51 16.95 0.47
N LEU A 353 16.10 17.47 1.55
CA LEU A 353 15.72 18.70 2.21
C LEU A 353 16.96 19.56 2.37
N GLN A 354 16.93 20.81 1.90
CA GLN A 354 18.09 21.74 1.95
C GLN A 354 19.40 21.12 1.45
N GLY A 355 19.31 20.31 0.37
CA GLY A 355 20.46 19.62 -0.20
C GLY A 355 20.95 18.38 0.57
N LYS A 356 20.34 18.04 1.72
CA LYS A 356 20.65 16.84 2.49
C LYS A 356 19.68 15.72 2.19
N ILE A 357 20.23 14.52 1.99
CA ILE A 357 19.44 13.31 1.71
C ILE A 357 19.01 12.67 3.03
N HIS A 358 17.70 12.47 3.17
CA HIS A 358 17.09 11.83 4.32
C HIS A 358 16.48 10.49 3.91
N PRO A 359 16.70 9.40 4.67
CA PRO A 359 15.96 8.16 4.50
C PRO A 359 14.52 8.39 4.93
N LEU A 360 13.58 7.85 4.17
CA LEU A 360 12.19 7.77 4.60
C LEU A 360 12.07 6.71 5.69
N GLN A 361 11.44 7.06 6.80
CA GLN A 361 11.23 6.12 7.89
C GLN A 361 9.94 5.33 7.62
N TYR A 362 10.02 4.01 7.82
CA TYR A 362 8.91 3.08 7.57
C TYR A 362 7.69 3.33 8.47
N TYR A 363 7.88 4.01 9.61
CA TYR A 363 6.85 4.19 10.60
C TYR A 363 5.95 5.39 10.28
N PHE A 364 4.71 5.10 9.87
CA PHE A 364 3.59 6.05 9.82
C PHE A 364 3.78 7.24 8.88
N ASN A 365 3.93 6.98 7.58
CA ASN A 365 3.64 8.02 6.61
C ASN A 365 2.12 8.18 6.56
N THR A 366 1.67 9.36 6.85
CA THR A 366 0.32 9.78 6.51
C THR A 366 0.29 10.09 5.01
N ALA A 367 -0.84 9.92 4.35
CA ALA A 367 -0.91 9.96 2.89
C ALA A 367 -0.16 11.12 2.21
N PHE A 368 -0.15 12.32 2.80
CA PHE A 368 0.47 13.52 2.21
C PHE A 368 1.82 13.88 2.81
N PHE A 369 2.18 13.27 3.92
CA PHE A 369 3.33 13.67 4.69
C PHE A 369 4.39 12.58 4.75
N ALA A 370 5.63 12.97 4.61
CA ALA A 370 6.75 12.16 5.03
C ALA A 370 7.15 12.55 6.46
N MET A 371 7.46 11.54 7.27
CA MET A 371 7.93 11.75 8.63
C MET A 371 9.46 11.80 8.65
N LEU A 372 10.01 12.92 9.09
CA LEU A 372 11.45 13.14 9.18
C LEU A 372 12.06 12.63 10.49
N SER A 373 11.27 12.65 11.57
CA SER A 373 11.70 12.23 12.89
C SER A 373 10.50 11.65 13.65
N TYR A 374 10.75 10.63 14.47
CA TYR A 374 9.74 9.99 15.30
C TYR A 374 9.61 10.61 16.69
N SER A 375 10.70 11.10 17.25
CA SER A 375 10.71 11.70 18.60
C SER A 375 11.61 12.94 18.63
N PRO A 376 11.05 14.14 18.64
CA PRO A 376 9.64 14.47 18.41
C PRO A 376 9.23 14.20 16.96
N ARG A 377 7.93 13.93 16.74
CA ARG A 377 7.40 13.72 15.40
C ARG A 377 7.52 15.00 14.57
N LYS A 378 8.18 14.89 13.42
CA LYS A 378 8.30 16.01 12.47
C LYS A 378 7.80 15.54 11.11
N TYR A 379 6.86 16.30 10.56
CA TYR A 379 6.24 16.05 9.27
C TYR A 379 6.63 17.08 8.25
N VAL A 380 6.81 16.65 7.02
CA VAL A 380 6.97 17.51 5.84
C VAL A 380 5.91 17.12 4.82
N LEU A 381 5.20 18.10 4.28
CA LEU A 381 4.19 17.89 3.25
C LEU A 381 4.89 17.65 1.90
N LEU A 382 4.54 16.56 1.22
CA LEU A 382 5.00 16.25 -0.13
C LEU A 382 4.56 17.34 -1.13
N ASN A 383 5.21 17.44 -2.29
CA ASN A 383 4.93 18.53 -3.23
C ASN A 383 3.67 18.33 -4.03
N SER A 384 3.28 17.07 -4.26
CA SER A 384 2.13 16.72 -5.07
C SER A 384 1.43 15.45 -4.58
N VAL A 385 0.21 15.26 -5.06
CA VAL A 385 -0.53 14.00 -4.90
C VAL A 385 0.20 12.85 -5.59
N ILE A 386 0.86 13.10 -6.71
CA ILE A 386 1.66 12.10 -7.43
C ILE A 386 2.83 11.63 -6.56
N ASP A 387 3.53 12.56 -5.91
CA ASP A 387 4.59 12.23 -4.96
C ASP A 387 4.07 11.37 -3.81
N SER A 388 2.88 11.70 -3.30
CA SER A 388 2.21 10.93 -2.25
C SER A 388 1.91 9.49 -2.69
N GLN A 389 1.39 9.32 -3.90
CA GLN A 389 1.12 8.00 -4.47
C GLN A 389 2.41 7.20 -4.69
N LEU A 390 3.45 7.85 -5.19
CA LEU A 390 4.77 7.25 -5.40
C LEU A 390 5.40 6.80 -4.07
N VAL A 391 5.42 7.68 -3.06
CA VAL A 391 5.89 7.36 -1.71
C VAL A 391 5.10 6.19 -1.12
N SER A 392 3.78 6.19 -1.26
CA SER A 392 2.91 5.11 -0.77
C SER A 392 3.21 3.76 -1.45
N TYR A 393 3.45 3.77 -2.75
CA TYR A 393 3.85 2.57 -3.49
C TYR A 393 5.20 2.02 -2.99
N PHE A 394 6.22 2.87 -2.88
CA PHE A 394 7.53 2.47 -2.39
C PHE A 394 7.53 2.05 -0.91
N GLN A 395 6.62 2.57 -0.10
CA GLN A 395 6.49 2.21 1.31
C GLN A 395 6.19 0.72 1.50
N GLN A 396 5.40 0.09 0.61
CA GLN A 396 5.08 -1.34 0.66
C GLN A 396 6.34 -2.22 0.54
N SER A 397 7.38 -1.70 -0.08
CA SER A 397 8.68 -2.37 -0.29
C SER A 397 9.83 -1.73 0.49
N GLN A 398 9.53 -1.07 1.61
CA GLN A 398 10.54 -0.40 2.46
C GLN A 398 11.33 0.68 1.70
N PHE A 399 10.68 1.43 0.85
CA PHE A 399 11.24 2.51 0.02
C PHE A 399 12.34 2.06 -0.94
N GLN A 400 12.30 0.81 -1.38
CA GLN A 400 13.23 0.28 -2.38
C GLN A 400 12.52 -0.66 -3.36
N LEU A 401 13.01 -0.69 -4.59
CA LEU A 401 12.70 -1.72 -5.57
C LEU A 401 13.98 -2.37 -6.03
N LEU A 402 13.94 -3.67 -6.18
CA LEU A 402 15.05 -4.48 -6.70
C LEU A 402 14.59 -5.13 -7.99
N VAL A 403 15.40 -5.05 -9.04
CA VAL A 403 15.11 -5.70 -10.32
C VAL A 403 16.31 -6.53 -10.77
N LEU A 404 16.11 -7.79 -11.10
CA LEU A 404 17.17 -8.60 -11.68
C LEU A 404 17.58 -7.99 -13.03
N LYS A 405 18.88 -8.02 -13.37
CA LYS A 405 19.37 -7.45 -14.64
C LYS A 405 18.64 -8.02 -15.85
N LYS A 406 18.30 -9.30 -15.83
CA LYS A 406 17.55 -9.98 -16.90
C LYS A 406 16.06 -9.57 -16.98
N HIS A 407 15.51 -8.90 -15.95
CA HIS A 407 14.15 -8.37 -15.90
C HIS A 407 14.12 -6.83 -16.03
N TYR A 408 15.26 -6.22 -16.26
CA TYR A 408 15.36 -4.76 -16.32
C TYR A 408 14.73 -4.17 -17.57
N ASP A 409 14.95 -4.81 -18.72
CA ASP A 409 14.41 -4.35 -20.00
C ASP A 409 12.87 -4.50 -20.07
N GLY A 410 12.20 -3.57 -20.73
CA GLY A 410 10.74 -3.48 -20.79
C GLY A 410 10.15 -2.59 -19.69
N ASP A 411 9.02 -3.00 -19.10
CA ASP A 411 8.20 -2.17 -18.20
C ASP A 411 8.98 -1.49 -17.07
N PHE A 412 9.99 -2.19 -16.50
CA PHE A 412 10.77 -1.60 -15.40
C PHE A 412 11.70 -0.50 -15.89
N LYS A 413 12.33 -0.67 -17.06
CA LYS A 413 13.17 0.34 -17.69
C LYS A 413 12.36 1.58 -18.04
N ASP A 414 11.19 1.38 -18.67
CA ASP A 414 10.28 2.46 -19.03
C ASP A 414 9.85 3.25 -17.80
N PHE A 415 9.56 2.58 -16.70
CA PHE A 415 9.26 3.21 -15.42
C PHE A 415 10.45 4.03 -14.87
N VAL A 416 11.66 3.48 -14.90
CA VAL A 416 12.87 4.20 -14.46
C VAL A 416 13.13 5.42 -15.36
N ASP A 417 12.93 5.30 -16.67
CA ASP A 417 13.12 6.40 -17.60
C ASP A 417 12.06 7.51 -17.37
N GLN A 418 10.80 7.16 -17.08
CA GLN A 418 9.79 8.13 -16.65
C GLN A 418 10.17 8.83 -15.34
N LEU A 419 10.69 8.08 -14.37
CA LEU A 419 11.17 8.69 -13.12
C LEU A 419 12.32 9.67 -13.35
N ARG A 420 13.24 9.38 -14.27
CA ARG A 420 14.39 10.27 -14.60
C ARG A 420 13.98 11.60 -15.21
N ILE A 421 12.81 11.65 -15.88
CA ILE A 421 12.28 12.89 -16.43
C ILE A 421 11.80 13.84 -15.30
N GLY A 422 11.15 13.29 -14.26
CA GLY A 422 10.51 14.09 -13.21
C GLY A 422 11.30 14.21 -11.90
N TYR A 423 12.28 13.35 -11.67
CA TYR A 423 12.98 13.25 -10.38
C TYR A 423 14.49 13.16 -10.51
N ARG A 424 15.17 13.62 -9.49
CA ARG A 424 16.62 13.57 -9.42
C ARG A 424 17.12 12.15 -9.13
N PHE A 425 18.09 11.69 -9.93
CA PHE A 425 18.81 10.44 -9.72
C PHE A 425 20.22 10.71 -9.20
N ILE A 426 20.63 9.89 -8.24
CA ILE A 426 21.96 9.90 -7.64
C ILE A 426 22.56 8.51 -7.87
N ASN A 427 23.58 8.44 -8.70
CA ASN A 427 24.31 7.20 -8.95
C ASN A 427 25.35 6.98 -7.84
N LYS A 428 25.41 5.79 -7.29
CA LYS A 428 26.42 5.36 -6.31
C LYS A 428 27.05 4.05 -6.71
#